data_73759e1a3cfee0f5283917cd97a40389
#
_entry.id   73759e1a3cfee0f5283917cd97a40389
#
_cell.length_a   1.000
_cell.length_b   1.000
_cell.length_c   1.000
_cell.angle_alpha   90.00
_cell.angle_beta   90.00
_cell.angle_gamma   90.00
#
_symmetry.space_group_name_H-M   'P 1'
#
loop_
_entity.id
_entity.type
_entity.pdbx_description
1 polymer ?
#
loop_
_entity_poly.entity_id
_entity_poly.type
_entity_poly.pdbx_seq_one_letter_code
_entity_poly.pdbx_strand_id
1 'polypeptide(L)'
;HLIKLGTMGEYGTPNIDIEEGWLDFEHNGRKDRLLYPKKAGSFYHLSKVHDSHNIEFACRIWGIRATDLNQGVVYGIETDQTVLQDELRTSFHYDHVFGTVLNRFLVQAVRGLPLTIYGKGGQTRGFLNIRDTLACVELAARNPGQSGEFRVFNQFTEQFTVKQLAEKTVAAGIRAGLAVTIDHLDNPRVELEEHYYNAKNTALTDLGLQPNLLTDGVMDNMLATVRRHVDRVNTDIITPQIRWAGGEVSEAHI
;
A
#
# COMPACT_ATOMS: atom_id res chain seq x y z
N HIS A 1 12.22 22.02 0.81
CA HIS A 1 11.07 21.18 0.47
C HIS A 1 11.17 19.84 1.20
N LEU A 2 10.17 19.52 2.01
CA LEU A 2 10.06 18.26 2.73
C LEU A 2 9.22 17.28 1.89
N ILE A 3 9.67 16.05 1.73
CA ILE A 3 8.90 14.97 1.11
C ILE A 3 8.69 13.89 2.16
N LYS A 4 7.44 13.63 2.50
CA LYS A 4 7.04 12.58 3.44
C LYS A 4 6.56 11.35 2.66
N LEU A 5 6.97 10.17 3.09
CA LEU A 5 6.35 8.92 2.68
C LEU A 5 5.21 8.59 3.66
N GLY A 6 4.00 8.98 3.26
CA GLY A 6 2.75 8.68 3.93
C GLY A 6 2.21 7.30 3.58
N THR A 7 0.93 7.08 3.80
CA THR A 7 0.26 5.81 3.46
C THR A 7 -1.21 6.04 3.13
N MET A 8 -1.76 5.31 2.14
CA MET A 8 -3.19 5.28 1.87
C MET A 8 -4.01 4.79 3.08
N GLY A 9 -3.39 4.03 3.98
CA GLY A 9 -4.03 3.57 5.22
C GLY A 9 -4.41 4.68 6.21
N GLU A 10 -3.92 5.91 6.02
CA GLU A 10 -4.34 7.07 6.79
C GLU A 10 -5.83 7.39 6.61
N TYR A 11 -6.38 7.12 5.42
CA TYR A 11 -7.80 7.39 5.13
C TYR A 11 -8.74 6.39 5.81
N GLY A 12 -8.25 5.20 6.17
CA GLY A 12 -9.09 4.11 6.63
C GLY A 12 -9.94 3.55 5.49
N THR A 13 -11.20 3.26 5.77
CA THR A 13 -12.19 2.75 4.80
C THR A 13 -13.43 3.65 4.77
N PRO A 14 -13.33 4.90 4.27
CA PRO A 14 -14.47 5.81 4.21
C PRO A 14 -15.48 5.32 3.16
N ASN A 15 -16.76 5.59 3.40
CA ASN A 15 -17.84 5.30 2.45
C ASN A 15 -18.12 6.50 1.51
N ILE A 16 -17.07 7.23 1.13
CA ILE A 16 -17.07 8.34 0.17
C ILE A 16 -15.79 8.26 -0.66
N ASP A 17 -15.75 9.00 -1.77
CA ASP A 17 -14.55 9.11 -2.60
C ASP A 17 -13.37 9.67 -1.80
N ILE A 18 -12.19 9.11 -2.04
CA ILE A 18 -10.94 9.57 -1.41
C ILE A 18 -10.25 10.57 -2.35
N GLU A 19 -10.31 11.84 -1.99
CA GLU A 19 -9.59 12.89 -2.71
C GLU A 19 -8.10 12.93 -2.37
N GLU A 20 -7.31 13.62 -3.17
CA GLU A 20 -5.87 13.78 -2.94
C GLU A 20 -5.59 14.83 -1.86
N GLY A 21 -5.73 14.43 -0.61
CA GLY A 21 -5.35 15.16 0.59
C GLY A 21 -6.28 16.28 1.04
N TRP A 22 -7.11 16.84 0.15
CA TRP A 22 -7.97 17.97 0.46
C TRP A 22 -9.41 17.69 0.04
N LEU A 23 -10.35 18.20 0.84
CA LEU A 23 -11.78 18.12 0.56
C LEU A 23 -12.37 19.52 0.59
N ASP A 24 -13.08 19.89 -0.47
CA ASP A 24 -13.93 21.09 -0.49
C ASP A 24 -15.21 20.77 0.27
N PHE A 25 -15.46 21.51 1.32
CA PHE A 25 -16.52 21.24 2.28
C PHE A 25 -17.51 22.39 2.36
N GLU A 26 -18.80 22.09 2.42
CA GLU A 26 -19.86 23.06 2.67
C GLU A 26 -20.68 22.62 3.88
N HIS A 27 -20.80 23.48 4.87
CA HIS A 27 -21.64 23.25 6.04
C HIS A 27 -22.39 24.53 6.45
N ASN A 28 -23.71 24.45 6.62
CA ASN A 28 -24.56 25.59 6.98
C ASN A 28 -24.35 26.80 6.06
N GLY A 29 -24.20 26.60 4.75
CA GLY A 29 -23.99 27.65 3.76
C GLY A 29 -22.60 28.29 3.75
N ARG A 30 -21.65 27.76 4.52
CA ARG A 30 -20.24 28.20 4.55
C ARG A 30 -19.38 27.17 3.87
N LYS A 31 -18.42 27.64 3.08
CA LYS A 31 -17.47 26.78 2.32
C LYS A 31 -16.07 26.92 2.89
N ASP A 32 -15.37 25.82 2.93
CA ASP A 32 -13.96 25.75 3.33
C ASP A 32 -13.26 24.61 2.58
N ARG A 33 -11.93 24.64 2.56
CA ARG A 33 -11.09 23.58 2.04
C ARG A 33 -10.24 23.02 3.18
N LEU A 34 -10.55 21.78 3.57
CA LEU A 34 -9.96 21.14 4.74
C LEU A 34 -9.13 19.92 4.31
N LEU A 35 -8.16 19.55 5.12
CA LEU A 35 -7.52 18.24 4.94
C LEU A 35 -8.59 17.16 4.96
N TYR A 36 -8.46 16.21 4.01
CA TYR A 36 -9.39 15.08 3.92
C TYR A 36 -9.51 14.39 5.29
N PRO A 37 -10.72 14.12 5.79
CA PRO A 37 -10.93 13.46 7.08
C PRO A 37 -10.29 12.07 7.07
N LYS A 38 -9.37 11.84 8.02
CA LYS A 38 -8.62 10.58 8.11
C LYS A 38 -9.13 9.76 9.28
N LYS A 39 -9.42 8.47 9.05
CA LYS A 39 -9.89 7.51 10.06
C LYS A 39 -8.97 6.30 10.07
N ALA A 40 -7.78 6.47 10.63
CA ALA A 40 -6.74 5.45 10.66
C ALA A 40 -7.18 4.17 11.40
N GLY A 41 -6.97 3.00 10.78
CA GLY A 41 -7.35 1.70 11.35
C GLY A 41 -6.26 1.05 12.23
N SER A 42 -5.11 1.71 12.46
CA SER A 42 -4.03 1.21 13.32
C SER A 42 -3.21 2.35 13.91
N PHE A 43 -2.45 2.08 14.97
CA PHE A 43 -1.51 3.06 15.54
C PHE A 43 -0.44 3.51 14.55
N TYR A 44 0.04 2.61 13.67
CA TYR A 44 0.95 2.99 12.59
C TYR A 44 0.30 4.02 11.65
N HIS A 45 -0.90 3.76 11.15
CA HIS A 45 -1.59 4.71 10.29
C HIS A 45 -1.92 6.01 11.04
N LEU A 46 -2.30 5.93 12.31
CA LEU A 46 -2.58 7.10 13.15
C LEU A 46 -1.33 7.98 13.33
N SER A 47 -0.16 7.39 13.55
CA SER A 47 1.09 8.16 13.65
C SER A 47 1.39 8.92 12.35
N LYS A 48 1.12 8.29 11.19
CA LYS A 48 1.26 8.95 9.89
C LYS A 48 0.27 10.09 9.67
N VAL A 49 -0.98 9.97 10.19
CA VAL A 49 -1.96 11.08 10.21
C VAL A 49 -1.41 12.26 11.01
N HIS A 50 -0.85 12.00 12.21
CA HIS A 50 -0.26 13.05 13.02
C HIS A 50 0.91 13.74 12.32
N ASP A 51 1.76 13.00 11.62
CA ASP A 51 2.84 13.57 10.80
C ASP A 51 2.28 14.51 9.72
N SER A 52 1.23 14.12 8.99
CA SER A 52 0.60 14.95 7.96
C SER A 52 0.08 16.26 8.54
N HIS A 53 -0.62 16.22 9.69
CA HIS A 53 -1.15 17.41 10.35
C HIS A 53 -0.02 18.33 10.87
N ASN A 54 1.03 17.78 11.47
CA ASN A 54 2.19 18.54 11.94
C ASN A 54 2.91 19.25 10.79
N ILE A 55 3.08 18.56 9.65
CA ILE A 55 3.73 19.12 8.47
C ILE A 55 2.85 20.20 7.83
N GLU A 56 1.53 19.95 7.69
CA GLU A 56 0.58 20.98 7.20
C GLU A 56 0.66 22.25 8.06
N PHE A 57 0.59 22.09 9.38
CA PHE A 57 0.71 23.23 10.30
C PHE A 57 2.02 23.99 10.07
N ALA A 58 3.14 23.29 9.94
CA ALA A 58 4.43 23.92 9.70
C ALA A 58 4.50 24.64 8.33
N CYS A 59 3.87 24.09 7.30
CA CYS A 59 3.75 24.76 6.01
C CYS A 59 2.96 26.06 6.16
N ARG A 60 1.78 25.99 6.73
CA ARG A 60 0.86 27.12 6.87
C ARG A 60 1.40 28.25 7.75
N ILE A 61 2.09 27.91 8.86
CA ILE A 61 2.54 28.89 9.84
C ILE A 61 3.95 29.40 9.57
N TRP A 62 4.86 28.52 9.12
CA TRP A 62 6.27 28.86 8.94
C TRP A 62 6.72 28.98 7.49
N GLY A 63 5.80 28.81 6.54
CA GLY A 63 6.08 28.97 5.12
C GLY A 63 6.98 27.91 4.52
N ILE A 64 7.22 26.79 5.20
CA ILE A 64 7.90 25.65 4.56
C ILE A 64 7.00 25.08 3.46
N ARG A 65 7.56 24.29 2.58
CA ARG A 65 6.81 23.56 1.55
C ARG A 65 6.98 22.08 1.74
N ALA A 66 5.91 21.31 1.53
CA ALA A 66 5.98 19.88 1.68
C ALA A 66 5.10 19.15 0.66
N THR A 67 5.48 17.91 0.37
CA THR A 67 4.67 16.94 -0.39
C THR A 67 4.56 15.66 0.42
N ASP A 68 3.34 15.25 0.71
CA ASP A 68 3.00 13.97 1.35
C ASP A 68 2.61 12.97 0.25
N LEU A 69 3.38 11.91 0.11
CA LEU A 69 3.11 10.81 -0.81
C LEU A 69 2.36 9.72 -0.05
N ASN A 70 1.02 9.70 -0.13
CA ASN A 70 0.20 8.67 0.50
C ASN A 70 0.31 7.36 -0.27
N GLN A 71 1.26 6.53 0.17
CA GLN A 71 1.72 5.34 -0.52
C GLN A 71 0.69 4.20 -0.42
N GLY A 72 0.36 3.59 -1.55
CA GLY A 72 -0.28 2.29 -1.63
C GLY A 72 0.68 1.15 -1.24
N VAL A 73 0.28 -0.09 -1.48
CA VAL A 73 1.12 -1.25 -1.22
C VAL A 73 2.18 -1.38 -2.32
N VAL A 74 3.44 -1.30 -1.93
CA VAL A 74 4.57 -1.41 -2.87
C VAL A 74 4.83 -2.88 -3.19
N TYR A 75 5.00 -3.19 -4.48
CA TYR A 75 5.44 -4.49 -4.97
C TYR A 75 6.66 -4.35 -5.89
N GLY A 76 7.26 -5.50 -6.23
CA GLY A 76 8.47 -5.53 -7.05
C GLY A 76 9.73 -5.48 -6.20
N ILE A 77 10.84 -5.90 -6.81
CA ILE A 77 12.14 -6.07 -6.14
C ILE A 77 13.30 -5.52 -6.96
N GLU A 78 13.04 -5.13 -8.21
CA GLU A 78 14.07 -4.72 -9.14
C GLU A 78 13.93 -3.25 -9.52
N THR A 79 15.03 -2.55 -9.38
CA THR A 79 15.30 -1.24 -9.95
C THR A 79 16.54 -1.34 -10.84
N ASP A 80 16.87 -0.30 -11.59
CA ASP A 80 18.06 -0.28 -12.44
C ASP A 80 19.35 -0.46 -11.62
N GLN A 81 19.33 -0.06 -10.34
CA GLN A 81 20.46 -0.21 -9.43
C GLN A 81 20.52 -1.60 -8.81
N THR A 82 19.37 -2.14 -8.38
CA THR A 82 19.33 -3.44 -7.66
C THR A 82 19.63 -4.63 -8.56
N VAL A 83 19.53 -4.49 -9.88
CA VAL A 83 19.93 -5.54 -10.83
C VAL A 83 21.44 -5.61 -11.06
N LEU A 84 22.20 -4.56 -10.67
CA LEU A 84 23.64 -4.51 -10.87
C LEU A 84 24.40 -5.41 -9.89
N GLN A 85 23.92 -5.53 -8.66
CA GLN A 85 24.55 -6.31 -7.59
C GLN A 85 23.51 -6.88 -6.64
N ASP A 86 23.69 -8.12 -6.18
CA ASP A 86 22.75 -8.79 -5.27
C ASP A 86 22.66 -8.08 -3.90
N GLU A 87 23.75 -7.45 -3.46
CA GLU A 87 23.83 -6.70 -2.19
C GLU A 87 22.95 -5.44 -2.17
N LEU A 88 22.57 -4.93 -3.33
CA LEU A 88 21.67 -3.77 -3.46
C LEU A 88 20.19 -4.14 -3.41
N ARG A 89 19.86 -5.43 -3.36
CA ARG A 89 18.47 -5.88 -3.33
C ARG A 89 17.80 -5.48 -2.02
N THR A 90 16.54 -5.05 -2.15
CA THR A 90 15.70 -4.70 -1.00
C THR A 90 15.28 -5.95 -0.23
N SER A 91 14.97 -5.78 1.06
CA SER A 91 14.37 -6.85 1.87
C SER A 91 13.01 -7.28 1.29
N PHE A 92 12.76 -8.60 1.31
CA PHE A 92 11.50 -9.17 0.86
C PHE A 92 10.64 -9.57 2.07
N HIS A 93 9.85 -8.61 2.56
CA HIS A 93 9.02 -8.83 3.75
C HIS A 93 7.75 -9.62 3.41
N TYR A 94 7.58 -10.77 4.05
CA TYR A 94 6.44 -11.67 3.91
C TYR A 94 5.84 -12.11 5.25
N ASP A 95 6.41 -11.62 6.34
CA ASP A 95 5.98 -11.90 7.71
C ASP A 95 4.62 -11.24 8.05
N HIS A 96 4.07 -11.62 9.20
CA HIS A 96 2.76 -11.14 9.63
C HIS A 96 2.74 -9.67 10.09
N VAL A 97 3.88 -9.02 10.27
CA VAL A 97 3.99 -7.62 10.74
C VAL A 97 4.27 -6.67 9.58
N PHE A 98 5.36 -6.89 8.83
CA PHE A 98 5.82 -6.03 7.75
C PHE A 98 5.52 -6.58 6.36
N GLY A 99 5.14 -7.84 6.26
CA GLY A 99 4.90 -8.52 5.00
C GLY A 99 3.68 -7.97 4.26
N THR A 100 3.82 -7.83 2.94
CA THR A 100 2.69 -7.53 2.07
C THR A 100 1.97 -8.81 1.65
N VAL A 101 0.69 -8.70 1.32
CA VAL A 101 -0.11 -9.86 0.90
C VAL A 101 0.49 -10.55 -0.33
N LEU A 102 0.97 -9.80 -1.32
CA LEU A 102 1.57 -10.37 -2.53
C LEU A 102 2.86 -11.11 -2.22
N ASN A 103 3.76 -10.53 -1.42
CA ASN A 103 4.99 -11.19 -1.01
C ASN A 103 4.71 -12.49 -0.25
N ARG A 104 3.74 -12.46 0.68
CA ARG A 104 3.31 -13.65 1.41
C ARG A 104 2.81 -14.74 0.47
N PHE A 105 1.97 -14.42 -0.50
CA PHE A 105 1.46 -15.37 -1.48
C PHE A 105 2.58 -16.01 -2.31
N LEU A 106 3.54 -15.22 -2.79
CA LEU A 106 4.68 -15.73 -3.55
C LEU A 106 5.53 -16.70 -2.72
N VAL A 107 5.77 -16.38 -1.44
CA VAL A 107 6.50 -17.27 -0.52
C VAL A 107 5.72 -18.55 -0.26
N GLN A 108 4.41 -18.45 -0.02
CA GLN A 108 3.55 -19.62 0.17
C GLN A 108 3.55 -20.53 -1.06
N ALA A 109 3.41 -19.96 -2.26
CA ALA A 109 3.44 -20.71 -3.50
C ALA A 109 4.75 -21.48 -3.68
N VAL A 110 5.89 -20.83 -3.44
CA VAL A 110 7.23 -21.48 -3.57
C VAL A 110 7.45 -22.55 -2.51
N ARG A 111 6.91 -22.38 -1.30
CA ARG A 111 7.01 -23.35 -0.20
C ARG A 111 5.99 -24.49 -0.29
N GLY A 112 5.10 -24.48 -1.30
CA GLY A 112 4.03 -25.46 -1.43
C GLY A 112 2.96 -25.36 -0.34
N LEU A 113 2.81 -24.16 0.26
CA LEU A 113 1.78 -23.86 1.23
C LEU A 113 0.56 -23.25 0.51
N PRO A 114 -0.67 -23.46 1.01
CA PRO A 114 -1.84 -22.77 0.49
C PRO A 114 -1.69 -21.24 0.61
N LEU A 115 -2.16 -20.50 -0.39
CA LEU A 115 -2.27 -19.05 -0.30
C LEU A 115 -3.37 -18.70 0.71
N THR A 116 -3.01 -18.05 1.81
CA THR A 116 -3.97 -17.74 2.87
C THR A 116 -4.67 -16.41 2.63
N ILE A 117 -5.95 -16.45 2.29
CA ILE A 117 -6.83 -15.28 2.18
C ILE A 117 -7.54 -15.08 3.52
N TYR A 118 -7.50 -13.87 4.07
CA TYR A 118 -8.26 -13.51 5.26
C TYR A 118 -9.67 -13.08 4.87
N GLY A 119 -10.69 -13.75 5.44
CA GLY A 119 -12.08 -13.55 5.09
C GLY A 119 -12.38 -13.95 3.63
N LYS A 120 -13.22 -13.19 2.94
CA LYS A 120 -13.62 -13.44 1.53
C LYS A 120 -12.60 -12.94 0.50
N GLY A 121 -11.67 -12.07 0.92
CA GLY A 121 -10.63 -11.50 0.04
C GLY A 121 -11.12 -10.37 -0.87
N GLY A 122 -12.26 -9.75 -0.55
CA GLY A 122 -12.83 -8.62 -1.29
C GLY A 122 -12.17 -7.27 -1.00
N GLN A 123 -11.32 -7.19 0.02
CA GLN A 123 -10.65 -5.94 0.42
C GLN A 123 -9.80 -5.40 -0.73
N THR A 124 -10.14 -4.18 -1.19
CA THR A 124 -9.43 -3.49 -2.27
C THR A 124 -8.37 -2.54 -1.70
N ARG A 125 -7.21 -2.49 -2.34
CA ARG A 125 -6.12 -1.55 -2.02
C ARG A 125 -5.48 -1.00 -3.29
N GLY A 126 -4.85 0.17 -3.15
CA GLY A 126 -3.96 0.72 -4.17
C GLY A 126 -2.58 0.05 -4.09
N PHE A 127 -2.01 -0.23 -5.25
CA PHE A 127 -0.69 -0.86 -5.41
C PHE A 127 0.17 -0.05 -6.37
N LEU A 128 1.49 -0.16 -6.21
CA LEU A 128 2.44 0.43 -7.16
C LEU A 128 3.76 -0.35 -7.16
N ASN A 129 4.45 -0.29 -8.29
CA ASN A 129 5.78 -0.87 -8.43
C ASN A 129 6.82 -0.05 -7.62
N ILE A 130 7.85 -0.72 -7.12
CA ILE A 130 8.97 -0.04 -6.44
C ILE A 130 9.65 1.00 -7.34
N ARG A 131 9.71 0.78 -8.66
CA ARG A 131 10.21 1.76 -9.64
C ARG A 131 9.36 3.03 -9.64
N ASP A 132 8.03 2.87 -9.55
CA ASP A 132 7.10 4.01 -9.48
C ASP A 132 7.23 4.76 -8.16
N THR A 133 7.47 4.03 -7.05
CA THR A 133 7.74 4.65 -5.76
C THR A 133 8.91 5.63 -5.85
N LEU A 134 10.03 5.20 -6.45
CA LEU A 134 11.22 6.04 -6.63
C LEU A 134 10.95 7.20 -7.59
N ALA A 135 10.29 6.93 -8.73
CA ALA A 135 9.92 7.96 -9.70
C ALA A 135 9.01 9.04 -9.07
N CYS A 136 8.06 8.67 -8.21
CA CYS A 136 7.20 9.61 -7.50
C CYS A 136 7.98 10.52 -6.56
N VAL A 137 8.96 10.00 -5.82
CA VAL A 137 9.85 10.80 -4.96
C VAL A 137 10.66 11.79 -5.81
N GLU A 138 11.22 11.33 -6.93
CA GLU A 138 11.95 12.18 -7.84
C GLU A 138 11.07 13.28 -8.44
N LEU A 139 9.86 12.95 -8.92
CA LEU A 139 8.90 13.91 -9.44
C LEU A 139 8.52 14.95 -8.38
N ALA A 140 8.24 14.53 -7.15
CA ALA A 140 7.96 15.44 -6.05
C ALA A 140 9.13 16.38 -5.76
N ALA A 141 10.36 15.87 -5.78
CA ALA A 141 11.57 16.66 -5.55
C ALA A 141 11.83 17.69 -6.66
N ARG A 142 11.64 17.31 -7.91
CA ARG A 142 11.82 18.19 -9.08
C ARG A 142 10.72 19.24 -9.23
N ASN A 143 9.54 18.99 -8.66
CA ASN A 143 8.37 19.86 -8.71
C ASN A 143 7.96 20.29 -7.30
N PRO A 144 8.72 21.15 -6.62
CA PRO A 144 8.37 21.62 -5.28
C PRO A 144 7.09 22.46 -5.30
N GLY A 145 6.31 22.39 -4.21
CA GLY A 145 5.18 23.29 -3.99
C GLY A 145 5.60 24.73 -3.76
N GLN A 146 4.64 25.64 -3.69
CA GLN A 146 4.90 27.03 -3.32
C GLN A 146 5.27 27.16 -1.84
N SER A 147 5.81 28.33 -1.43
CA SER A 147 6.04 28.60 -0.01
C SER A 147 4.72 28.52 0.77
N GLY A 148 4.74 27.78 1.88
CA GLY A 148 3.56 27.56 2.71
C GLY A 148 2.61 26.45 2.20
N GLU A 149 2.90 25.86 1.05
CA GLU A 149 2.04 24.85 0.45
C GLU A 149 2.34 23.45 1.01
N PHE A 150 1.28 22.77 1.46
CA PHE A 150 1.25 21.36 1.77
C PHE A 150 0.45 20.61 0.69
N ARG A 151 1.14 19.80 -0.12
CA ARG A 151 0.51 18.98 -1.16
C ARG A 151 0.42 17.54 -0.70
N VAL A 152 -0.65 16.85 -1.10
CA VAL A 152 -0.83 15.42 -0.85
C VAL A 152 -1.10 14.75 -2.19
N PHE A 153 -0.37 13.69 -2.48
CA PHE A 153 -0.56 12.86 -3.65
C PHE A 153 -0.85 11.42 -3.23
N ASN A 154 -1.92 10.85 -3.75
CA ASN A 154 -2.24 9.44 -3.56
C ASN A 154 -1.38 8.59 -4.49
N GLN A 155 -0.37 7.94 -3.90
CA GLN A 155 0.70 7.25 -4.62
C GLN A 155 0.35 5.77 -4.84
N PHE A 156 -0.39 5.49 -5.90
CA PHE A 156 -0.62 4.15 -6.41
C PHE A 156 -0.94 4.20 -7.91
N THR A 157 -0.73 3.10 -8.62
CA THR A 157 -0.92 3.02 -10.09
C THR A 157 -1.94 1.97 -10.48
N GLU A 158 -2.23 1.02 -9.61
CA GLU A 158 -3.18 -0.06 -9.82
C GLU A 158 -4.00 -0.32 -8.56
N GLN A 159 -5.14 -0.98 -8.72
CA GLN A 159 -5.99 -1.42 -7.62
C GLN A 159 -6.25 -2.92 -7.76
N PHE A 160 -6.12 -3.66 -6.66
CA PHE A 160 -6.40 -5.08 -6.62
C PHE A 160 -7.17 -5.45 -5.35
N THR A 161 -8.05 -6.43 -5.49
CA THR A 161 -8.54 -7.19 -4.34
C THR A 161 -7.51 -8.25 -3.94
N VAL A 162 -7.60 -8.71 -2.68
CA VAL A 162 -6.76 -9.82 -2.21
C VAL A 162 -6.97 -11.07 -3.07
N LYS A 163 -8.23 -11.34 -3.47
CA LYS A 163 -8.58 -12.46 -4.36
C LYS A 163 -7.88 -12.36 -5.72
N GLN A 164 -7.91 -11.19 -6.37
CA GLN A 164 -7.22 -10.97 -7.65
C GLN A 164 -5.71 -11.21 -7.56
N LEU A 165 -5.07 -10.82 -6.45
CA LEU A 165 -3.64 -11.10 -6.24
C LEU A 165 -3.37 -12.59 -6.04
N ALA A 166 -4.25 -13.31 -5.35
CA ALA A 166 -4.14 -14.77 -5.22
C ALA A 166 -4.26 -15.44 -6.60
N GLU A 167 -5.24 -15.05 -7.42
CA GLU A 167 -5.42 -15.56 -8.78
C GLU A 167 -4.19 -15.31 -9.66
N LYS A 168 -3.61 -14.10 -9.62
CA LYS A 168 -2.35 -13.78 -10.30
C LYS A 168 -1.19 -14.65 -9.80
N THR A 169 -1.12 -14.93 -8.50
CA THR A 169 -0.09 -15.80 -7.92
C THR A 169 -0.26 -17.25 -8.35
N VAL A 170 -1.49 -17.77 -8.40
CA VAL A 170 -1.80 -19.09 -8.93
C VAL A 170 -1.33 -19.20 -10.38
N ALA A 171 -1.67 -18.22 -11.22
CA ALA A 171 -1.26 -18.20 -12.63
C ALA A 171 0.27 -18.20 -12.79
N ALA A 172 0.99 -17.38 -12.00
CA ALA A 172 2.46 -17.38 -12.00
C ALA A 172 3.03 -18.72 -11.51
N GLY A 173 2.44 -19.32 -10.47
CA GLY A 173 2.82 -20.64 -9.97
C GLY A 173 2.68 -21.73 -11.04
N ILE A 174 1.55 -21.75 -11.76
CA ILE A 174 1.32 -22.70 -12.87
C ILE A 174 2.40 -22.53 -13.95
N ARG A 175 2.73 -21.30 -14.38
CA ARG A 175 3.82 -21.05 -15.34
C ARG A 175 5.18 -21.54 -14.83
N ALA A 176 5.40 -21.49 -13.53
CA ALA A 176 6.62 -21.98 -12.88
C ALA A 176 6.62 -23.50 -12.57
N GLY A 177 5.55 -24.23 -12.92
CA GLY A 177 5.40 -25.66 -12.66
C GLY A 177 5.09 -26.00 -11.19
N LEU A 178 4.50 -25.04 -10.43
CA LEU A 178 4.11 -25.23 -9.03
C LEU A 178 2.62 -25.57 -8.93
N ALA A 179 2.27 -26.45 -7.98
CA ALA A 179 0.90 -26.69 -7.58
C ALA A 179 0.53 -25.67 -6.48
N VAL A 180 -0.33 -24.70 -6.80
CA VAL A 180 -0.72 -23.64 -5.88
C VAL A 180 -2.20 -23.78 -5.55
N THR A 181 -2.53 -23.82 -4.26
CA THR A 181 -3.91 -23.86 -3.73
C THR A 181 -4.21 -22.61 -2.94
N ILE A 182 -5.49 -22.31 -2.76
CA ILE A 182 -5.98 -21.19 -1.95
C ILE A 182 -6.73 -21.74 -0.76
N ASP A 183 -6.51 -21.15 0.41
CA ASP A 183 -7.25 -21.42 1.64
C ASP A 183 -7.76 -20.12 2.26
N HIS A 184 -8.88 -20.17 2.92
CA HIS A 184 -9.51 -19.03 3.58
C HIS A 184 -9.40 -19.18 5.09
N LEU A 185 -8.89 -18.13 5.74
CA LEU A 185 -8.74 -18.05 7.19
C LEU A 185 -9.61 -16.91 7.75
N ASP A 186 -9.98 -17.01 9.02
CA ASP A 186 -10.64 -15.92 9.72
C ASP A 186 -9.77 -14.64 9.65
N ASN A 187 -10.42 -13.50 9.44
CA ASN A 187 -9.69 -12.23 9.37
C ASN A 187 -9.19 -11.84 10.77
N PRO A 188 -7.86 -11.75 10.99
CA PRO A 188 -7.30 -11.34 12.29
C PRO A 188 -7.43 -9.84 12.57
N ARG A 189 -7.85 -9.05 11.57
CA ARG A 189 -7.98 -7.60 11.65
C ARG A 189 -9.44 -7.21 11.76
N VAL A 190 -9.69 -6.07 12.41
CA VAL A 190 -11.00 -5.42 12.45
C VAL A 190 -11.09 -4.53 11.20
N GLU A 191 -11.58 -5.09 10.09
CA GLU A 191 -11.87 -4.31 8.88
C GLU A 191 -13.08 -4.93 8.14
N LEU A 192 -13.83 -4.09 7.43
CA LEU A 192 -14.91 -4.58 6.58
C LEU A 192 -14.34 -5.42 5.44
N GLU A 193 -14.91 -6.61 5.21
CA GLU A 193 -14.49 -7.51 4.13
C GLU A 193 -14.79 -6.95 2.73
N GLU A 194 -15.84 -6.15 2.63
CA GLU A 194 -16.22 -5.40 1.45
C GLU A 194 -16.41 -3.94 1.86
N HIS A 195 -15.67 -3.04 1.25
CA HIS A 195 -15.76 -1.62 1.50
C HIS A 195 -15.69 -0.83 0.19
N TYR A 196 -16.31 0.33 0.21
CA TYR A 196 -16.18 1.27 -0.89
C TYR A 196 -14.72 1.72 -1.01
N TYR A 197 -14.18 1.69 -2.22
CA TYR A 197 -12.83 2.16 -2.48
C TYR A 197 -12.78 2.84 -3.84
N ASN A 198 -12.87 4.17 -3.85
CA ASN A 198 -12.69 5.01 -5.03
C ASN A 198 -11.75 6.15 -4.67
N ALA A 199 -10.46 5.93 -4.91
CA ALA A 199 -9.42 6.88 -4.57
C ALA A 199 -8.88 7.56 -5.83
N LYS A 200 -8.83 8.89 -5.81
CA LYS A 200 -8.20 9.70 -6.84
C LYS A 200 -6.69 9.59 -6.72
N ASN A 201 -5.99 9.48 -7.86
CA ASN A 201 -4.53 9.33 -7.93
C ASN A 201 -3.96 9.97 -9.21
N THR A 202 -4.50 11.12 -9.62
CA THR A 202 -4.15 11.75 -10.91
C THR A 202 -2.95 12.67 -10.82
N ALA A 203 -2.66 13.27 -9.66
CA ALA A 203 -1.66 14.32 -9.51
C ALA A 203 -0.23 13.88 -9.92
N LEU A 204 0.18 12.65 -9.60
CA LEU A 204 1.49 12.14 -10.00
C LEU A 204 1.57 11.85 -11.50
N THR A 205 0.48 11.37 -12.11
CA THR A 205 0.39 11.18 -13.56
C THR A 205 0.44 12.52 -14.30
N ASP A 206 -0.23 13.54 -13.76
CA ASP A 206 -0.20 14.91 -14.30
C ASP A 206 1.21 15.52 -14.22
N LEU A 207 2.04 15.09 -13.25
CA LEU A 207 3.46 15.44 -13.15
C LEU A 207 4.37 14.60 -14.08
N GLY A 208 3.83 13.63 -14.80
CA GLY A 208 4.55 12.83 -15.79
C GLY A 208 4.92 11.41 -15.35
N LEU A 209 4.34 10.89 -14.26
CA LEU A 209 4.56 9.49 -13.87
C LEU A 209 4.12 8.54 -14.99
N GLN A 210 5.01 7.64 -15.38
CA GLN A 210 4.73 6.55 -16.32
C GLN A 210 4.65 5.24 -15.53
N PRO A 211 3.46 4.65 -15.36
CA PRO A 211 3.26 3.49 -14.49
C PRO A 211 3.97 2.21 -14.98
N ASN A 212 4.62 1.51 -14.06
CA ASN A 212 5.12 0.15 -14.23
C ASN A 212 4.11 -0.84 -13.63
N LEU A 213 3.33 -1.51 -14.48
CA LEU A 213 2.22 -2.35 -14.03
C LEU A 213 2.67 -3.74 -13.56
N LEU A 214 1.84 -4.40 -12.74
CA LEU A 214 2.02 -5.77 -12.27
C LEU A 214 1.71 -6.77 -13.40
N THR A 215 2.65 -6.88 -14.32
CA THR A 215 2.59 -7.82 -15.45
C THR A 215 2.96 -9.24 -15.02
N ASP A 216 2.69 -10.22 -15.89
CA ASP A 216 3.13 -11.60 -15.70
C ASP A 216 4.65 -11.70 -15.54
N GLY A 217 5.41 -10.90 -16.31
CA GLY A 217 6.88 -10.85 -16.20
C GLY A 217 7.36 -10.37 -14.83
N VAL A 218 6.69 -9.38 -14.23
CA VAL A 218 7.01 -8.91 -12.87
C VAL A 218 6.68 -10.00 -11.84
N MET A 219 5.52 -10.66 -11.96
CA MET A 219 5.13 -11.77 -11.10
C MET A 219 6.13 -12.92 -11.17
N ASP A 220 6.52 -13.32 -12.38
CA ASP A 220 7.46 -14.42 -12.63
C ASP A 220 8.86 -14.11 -12.07
N ASN A 221 9.31 -12.86 -12.20
CA ASN A 221 10.57 -12.37 -11.64
C ASN A 221 10.57 -12.43 -10.11
N MET A 222 9.51 -11.90 -9.47
CA MET A 222 9.36 -11.95 -8.02
C MET A 222 9.34 -13.40 -7.52
N LEU A 223 8.59 -14.29 -8.18
CA LEU A 223 8.52 -15.72 -7.84
C LEU A 223 9.88 -16.40 -7.97
N ALA A 224 10.60 -16.13 -9.07
CA ALA A 224 11.95 -16.67 -9.32
C ALA A 224 12.95 -16.21 -8.24
N THR A 225 12.83 -14.99 -7.77
CA THR A 225 13.67 -14.48 -6.68
C THR A 225 13.38 -15.19 -5.36
N VAL A 226 12.10 -15.37 -4.99
CA VAL A 226 11.76 -16.15 -3.79
C VAL A 226 12.30 -17.58 -3.91
N ARG A 227 12.16 -18.22 -5.09
CA ARG A 227 12.64 -19.58 -5.34
C ARG A 227 14.17 -19.69 -5.19
N ARG A 228 14.92 -18.69 -5.63
CA ARG A 228 16.39 -18.64 -5.47
C ARG A 228 16.82 -18.61 -4.00
N HIS A 229 16.02 -18.01 -3.14
CA HIS A 229 16.31 -17.83 -1.72
C HIS A 229 15.41 -18.66 -0.80
N VAL A 230 14.83 -19.74 -1.32
CA VAL A 230 13.86 -20.58 -0.59
C VAL A 230 14.41 -21.13 0.73
N ASP A 231 15.71 -21.40 0.80
CA ASP A 231 16.38 -21.91 2.01
C ASP A 231 16.41 -20.89 3.15
N ARG A 232 16.20 -19.60 2.87
CA ARG A 232 16.14 -18.51 3.85
C ARG A 232 14.73 -18.25 4.36
N VAL A 233 13.72 -18.93 3.82
CA VAL A 233 12.33 -18.72 4.19
C VAL A 233 12.03 -19.37 5.54
N ASN A 234 11.63 -18.53 6.51
CA ASN A 234 11.04 -19.00 7.75
C ASN A 234 9.52 -19.03 7.63
N THR A 235 8.91 -20.22 7.67
CA THR A 235 7.45 -20.40 7.51
C THR A 235 6.66 -20.02 8.76
N ASP A 236 7.28 -20.01 9.94
CA ASP A 236 6.60 -19.79 11.23
C ASP A 236 6.12 -18.35 11.41
N ILE A 237 6.73 -17.40 10.65
CA ILE A 237 6.39 -15.98 10.72
C ILE A 237 5.30 -15.56 9.71
N ILE A 238 4.84 -16.47 8.86
CA ILE A 238 3.85 -16.18 7.82
C ILE A 238 2.46 -15.97 8.40
N THR A 239 2.09 -16.81 9.38
CA THR A 239 0.76 -16.81 9.97
C THR A 239 0.66 -15.79 11.11
N PRO A 240 -0.42 -14.98 11.20
CA PRO A 240 -0.59 -14.04 12.30
C PRO A 240 -0.59 -14.72 13.65
N GLN A 241 0.26 -14.24 14.55
CA GLN A 241 0.34 -14.70 15.94
C GLN A 241 -0.39 -13.76 16.90
N ILE A 242 -0.71 -12.54 16.45
CA ILE A 242 -1.35 -11.50 17.25
C ILE A 242 -2.75 -11.24 16.72
N ARG A 243 -3.75 -11.29 17.60
CA ARG A 243 -5.11 -10.80 17.32
C ARG A 243 -5.20 -9.34 17.79
N TRP A 244 -5.52 -8.43 16.88
CA TRP A 244 -5.60 -6.99 17.16
C TRP A 244 -6.92 -6.59 17.83
N ALA A 245 -7.96 -7.44 17.74
CA ALA A 245 -9.23 -7.23 18.42
C ALA A 245 -9.21 -7.94 19.78
N GLY A 246 -9.21 -7.17 20.85
CA GLY A 246 -9.51 -7.65 22.20
C GLY A 246 -11.02 -7.64 22.43
N GLY A 247 -11.69 -8.78 22.32
CA GLY A 247 -13.14 -8.90 22.55
C GLY A 247 -14.01 -8.76 21.30
N GLU A 248 -15.32 -9.00 21.44
CA GLU A 248 -16.31 -8.80 20.38
C GLU A 248 -16.42 -7.29 20.08
N VAL A 249 -15.93 -6.86 18.93
CA VAL A 249 -16.17 -5.50 18.42
C VAL A 249 -17.50 -5.54 17.69
N SER A 250 -18.51 -4.85 18.21
CA SER A 250 -19.78 -4.69 17.51
C SER A 250 -19.57 -3.90 16.22
N GLU A 251 -20.23 -4.27 15.13
CA GLU A 251 -20.18 -3.59 13.82
C GLU A 251 -20.51 -2.08 13.91
N ALA A 252 -21.15 -1.64 14.99
CA ALA A 252 -21.53 -0.25 15.24
C ALA A 252 -20.31 0.69 15.50
N HIS A 253 -19.10 0.16 15.65
CA HIS A 253 -17.89 0.95 15.99
C HIS A 253 -16.85 0.97 14.86
N ILE A 254 -17.15 0.42 13.69
CA ILE A 254 -16.33 0.45 12.48
C ILE A 254 -16.99 1.39 11.48
#